data_a98f1eca4e830b7eac862575d1e9c645
#
_entry.id   a98f1eca4e830b7eac862575d1e9c645
#
_cell.length_a   1.000
_cell.length_b   1.000
_cell.length_c   1.000
_cell.angle_alpha   90.00
_cell.angle_beta   90.00
_cell.angle_gamma   90.00
#
_symmetry.space_group_name_H-M   'P 1'
#
loop_
_entity.id
_entity.type
_entity.pdbx_description
1 polymer ?
#
loop_
_entity_poly.entity_id
_entity_poly.type
_entity_poly.pdbx_seq_one_letter_code
_entity_poly.pdbx_strand_id
1 'polypeptide(L)'
;MDFFAKKNSNDSSIRALIFIAPAFFILIVYILYPVFETIRLSFFDKYGRDFVGISNYIWAINDPEFKRGILNNLGWLLIVPTLSTFFGLVIANLADRLWWGTIAKSIIFMPMAISFVGAGVIWKFVYDYRGPGDEQIGFLNAIIVSLGFEPQAWITIPIWNNLFLMAIMIWIQTGLAMVIFSAALRGIPKEMLEAARIDGANELKIFTSIIVPYLKQTILVIWTIITILVLKIFDIILAVTNGQWQTEVVANLMFDWMFRGGGDSGRGSVFAIVIMIAVIPIMILNIYRYREEQKV
;
A
#
# COMPACT_ATOMS: atom_id res chain seq x y z
N MET A 1 8.67 -40.93 -47.53
CA MET A 1 9.87 -40.55 -46.75
C MET A 1 9.41 -39.68 -45.56
N ASP A 2 8.75 -40.32 -44.57
CA ASP A 2 8.25 -39.68 -43.36
C ASP A 2 9.00 -40.27 -42.15
N PHE A 3 10.18 -39.71 -41.89
CA PHE A 3 11.05 -40.21 -40.80
C PHE A 3 11.39 -39.16 -39.73
N PHE A 4 10.72 -38.04 -39.69
CA PHE A 4 10.98 -36.99 -38.69
C PHE A 4 9.69 -36.38 -38.16
N ALA A 5 8.93 -37.08 -37.33
CA ALA A 5 7.97 -36.41 -36.44
C ALA A 5 7.35 -37.36 -35.40
N LYS A 6 8.17 -37.92 -34.52
CA LYS A 6 7.68 -38.31 -33.20
C LYS A 6 8.72 -37.88 -32.14
N LYS A 7 8.88 -36.56 -32.05
CA LYS A 7 9.67 -35.97 -30.98
C LYS A 7 8.95 -36.28 -29.66
N ASN A 8 9.55 -37.13 -28.85
CA ASN A 8 9.01 -37.55 -27.56
C ASN A 8 8.59 -36.34 -26.75
N SER A 9 7.28 -36.12 -26.62
CA SER A 9 6.69 -35.06 -25.78
C SER A 9 7.15 -35.16 -24.32
N ASN A 10 7.49 -36.37 -23.86
CA ASN A 10 8.05 -36.62 -22.52
C ASN A 10 9.44 -35.99 -22.33
N ASP A 11 10.32 -36.03 -23.33
CA ASP A 11 11.69 -35.48 -23.22
C ASP A 11 11.66 -33.93 -23.12
N SER A 12 10.76 -33.27 -23.82
CA SER A 12 10.61 -31.83 -23.75
C SER A 12 10.02 -31.39 -22.41
N SER A 13 9.08 -32.15 -21.85
CA SER A 13 8.47 -31.89 -20.55
C SER A 13 9.47 -32.08 -19.40
N ILE A 14 10.29 -33.14 -19.45
CA ILE A 14 11.32 -33.38 -18.41
C ILE A 14 12.40 -32.31 -18.44
N ARG A 15 12.85 -31.87 -19.60
CA ARG A 15 13.81 -30.75 -19.72
C ARG A 15 13.22 -29.44 -19.18
N ALA A 16 11.98 -29.13 -19.53
CA ALA A 16 11.29 -27.95 -18.99
C ALA A 16 11.20 -28.02 -17.46
N LEU A 17 10.87 -29.18 -16.91
CA LEU A 17 10.77 -29.40 -15.46
C LEU A 17 12.11 -29.19 -14.75
N ILE A 18 13.22 -29.69 -15.33
CA ILE A 18 14.58 -29.50 -14.78
C ILE A 18 14.97 -28.01 -14.76
N PHE A 19 14.63 -27.25 -15.82
CA PHE A 19 14.91 -25.81 -15.85
C PHE A 19 14.07 -25.00 -14.87
N ILE A 20 12.84 -25.41 -14.59
CA ILE A 20 11.93 -24.71 -13.69
C ILE A 20 12.10 -25.16 -12.23
N ALA A 21 12.62 -26.37 -12.00
CA ALA A 21 12.78 -26.98 -10.67
C ALA A 21 13.51 -26.07 -9.65
N PRO A 22 14.62 -25.38 -9.96
CA PRO A 22 15.27 -24.50 -9.00
C PRO A 22 14.37 -23.36 -8.54
N ALA A 23 13.60 -22.75 -9.45
CA ALA A 23 12.66 -21.68 -9.11
C ALA A 23 11.52 -22.20 -8.24
N PHE A 24 10.94 -23.37 -8.58
CA PHE A 24 9.92 -24.02 -7.75
C PHE A 24 10.46 -24.43 -6.37
N PHE A 25 11.68 -24.92 -6.29
CA PHE A 25 12.31 -25.25 -5.01
C PHE A 25 12.42 -24.03 -4.09
N ILE A 26 12.88 -22.87 -4.63
CA ILE A 26 12.95 -21.63 -3.90
C ILE A 26 11.55 -21.17 -3.44
N LEU A 27 10.55 -21.22 -4.31
CA LEU A 27 9.18 -20.88 -3.97
C LEU A 27 8.62 -21.77 -2.86
N ILE A 28 8.86 -23.09 -2.93
CA ILE A 28 8.37 -24.02 -1.90
C ILE A 28 9.05 -23.74 -0.56
N VAL A 29 10.36 -23.58 -0.53
CA VAL A 29 11.12 -23.42 0.73
C VAL A 29 10.89 -22.06 1.36
N TYR A 30 10.87 -20.97 0.58
CA TYR A 30 10.84 -19.61 1.11
C TYR A 30 9.45 -18.97 1.13
N ILE A 31 8.47 -19.53 0.44
CA ILE A 31 7.10 -19.00 0.43
C ILE A 31 6.11 -20.03 0.97
N LEU A 32 6.01 -21.20 0.37
CA LEU A 32 4.98 -22.17 0.75
C LEU A 32 5.22 -22.75 2.16
N TYR A 33 6.46 -23.13 2.47
CA TYR A 33 6.77 -23.68 3.79
C TYR A 33 6.48 -22.69 4.94
N PRO A 34 6.92 -21.41 4.90
CA PRO A 34 6.55 -20.44 5.93
C PRO A 34 5.03 -20.18 6.02
N VAL A 35 4.31 -20.20 4.90
CA VAL A 35 2.84 -20.07 4.90
C VAL A 35 2.20 -21.24 5.64
N PHE A 36 2.59 -22.48 5.32
CA PHE A 36 2.08 -23.67 6.01
C PHE A 36 2.42 -23.65 7.50
N GLU A 37 3.64 -23.28 7.83
CA GLU A 37 4.08 -23.20 9.23
C GLU A 37 3.31 -22.12 10.01
N THR A 38 3.05 -20.97 9.40
CA THR A 38 2.22 -19.92 9.99
C THR A 38 0.79 -20.43 10.23
N ILE A 39 0.20 -21.14 9.24
CA ILE A 39 -1.13 -21.73 9.41
C ILE A 39 -1.10 -22.77 10.54
N ARG A 40 -0.10 -23.63 10.59
CA ARG A 40 0.05 -24.60 11.68
C ARG A 40 0.15 -23.91 13.04
N LEU A 41 1.07 -22.97 13.18
CA LEU A 41 1.32 -22.26 14.44
C LEU A 41 0.10 -21.54 14.98
N SER A 42 -0.80 -21.06 14.13
CA SER A 42 -2.02 -20.37 14.57
C SER A 42 -2.96 -21.24 15.41
N PHE A 43 -2.86 -22.56 15.27
CA PHE A 43 -3.61 -23.55 16.04
C PHE A 43 -2.85 -24.10 17.26
N PHE A 44 -1.61 -23.63 17.49
CA PHE A 44 -0.77 -24.08 18.56
C PHE A 44 -0.55 -23.00 19.62
N ASP A 45 -0.01 -23.42 20.76
CA ASP A 45 0.32 -22.51 21.87
C ASP A 45 1.43 -21.50 21.51
N LYS A 46 1.77 -20.67 22.49
CA LYS A 46 2.82 -19.66 22.39
C LYS A 46 4.14 -20.18 21.81
N TYR A 47 4.50 -21.41 22.13
CA TYR A 47 5.77 -22.04 21.72
C TYR A 47 5.64 -22.98 20.50
N GLY A 48 4.45 -23.13 19.94
CA GLY A 48 4.19 -24.01 18.81
C GLY A 48 4.24 -25.51 19.15
N ARG A 49 4.03 -25.86 20.44
CA ARG A 49 4.15 -27.23 20.95
C ARG A 49 2.81 -27.91 21.16
N ASP A 50 1.91 -27.28 21.90
CA ASP A 50 0.62 -27.84 22.28
C ASP A 50 -0.48 -27.33 21.35
N PHE A 51 -1.32 -28.25 20.87
CA PHE A 51 -2.46 -27.91 20.01
C PHE A 51 -3.58 -27.29 20.84
N VAL A 52 -3.89 -26.01 20.58
CA VAL A 52 -4.94 -25.24 21.28
C VAL A 52 -6.19 -24.99 20.42
N GLY A 53 -6.24 -25.59 19.21
CA GLY A 53 -7.36 -25.45 18.30
C GLY A 53 -7.60 -23.97 17.90
N ILE A 54 -8.85 -23.51 17.97
CA ILE A 54 -9.25 -22.15 17.58
C ILE A 54 -9.11 -21.11 18.69
N SER A 55 -8.54 -21.45 19.84
CA SER A 55 -8.47 -20.57 21.02
C SER A 55 -7.77 -19.24 20.73
N ASN A 56 -6.70 -19.26 19.91
CA ASN A 56 -5.99 -18.04 19.50
C ASN A 56 -6.87 -17.12 18.66
N TYR A 57 -7.74 -17.66 17.81
CA TYR A 57 -8.70 -16.90 17.01
C TYR A 57 -9.79 -16.28 17.86
N ILE A 58 -10.33 -17.05 18.83
CA ILE A 58 -11.36 -16.54 19.77
C ILE A 58 -10.76 -15.41 20.61
N TRP A 59 -9.52 -15.58 21.08
CA TRP A 59 -8.81 -14.53 21.79
C TRP A 59 -8.65 -13.27 20.91
N ALA A 60 -8.14 -13.40 19.69
CA ALA A 60 -7.91 -12.27 18.79
C ALA A 60 -9.20 -11.48 18.51
N ILE A 61 -10.32 -12.16 18.22
CA ILE A 61 -11.60 -11.49 17.96
C ILE A 61 -12.10 -10.71 19.19
N ASN A 62 -11.73 -11.12 20.41
CA ASN A 62 -12.11 -10.41 21.63
C ASN A 62 -11.11 -9.33 22.05
N ASP A 63 -9.91 -9.33 21.49
CA ASP A 63 -8.87 -8.38 21.82
C ASP A 63 -9.19 -6.96 21.31
N PRO A 64 -9.16 -5.93 22.18
CA PRO A 64 -9.48 -4.56 21.81
C PRO A 64 -8.49 -3.95 20.82
N GLU A 65 -7.19 -4.32 20.93
CA GLU A 65 -6.14 -3.80 20.03
C GLU A 65 -6.31 -4.38 18.63
N PHE A 66 -6.66 -5.66 18.53
CA PHE A 66 -6.97 -6.28 17.25
C PHE A 66 -8.14 -5.61 16.54
N LYS A 67 -9.25 -5.36 17.26
CA LYS A 67 -10.42 -4.66 16.71
C LYS A 67 -10.05 -3.28 16.18
N ARG A 68 -9.25 -2.54 16.95
CA ARG A 68 -8.76 -1.22 16.57
C ARG A 68 -7.80 -1.30 15.38
N GLY A 69 -6.89 -2.27 15.37
CA GLY A 69 -6.00 -2.54 14.26
C GLY A 69 -6.74 -2.80 12.94
N ILE A 70 -7.83 -3.58 12.97
CA ILE A 70 -8.71 -3.80 11.81
C ILE A 70 -9.36 -2.50 11.35
N LEU A 71 -9.92 -1.70 12.29
CA LEU A 71 -10.54 -0.42 11.95
C LEU A 71 -9.54 0.57 11.34
N ASN A 72 -8.34 0.64 11.91
CA ASN A 72 -7.26 1.46 11.35
C ASN A 72 -6.91 0.97 9.93
N ASN A 73 -6.70 -0.33 9.73
CA ASN A 73 -6.43 -0.88 8.39
C ASN A 73 -7.54 -0.54 7.38
N LEU A 74 -8.81 -0.61 7.76
CA LEU A 74 -9.92 -0.21 6.88
C LEU A 74 -9.84 1.28 6.53
N GLY A 75 -9.54 2.15 7.49
CA GLY A 75 -9.29 3.57 7.25
C GLY A 75 -8.13 3.80 6.26
N TRP A 76 -7.01 3.11 6.47
CA TRP A 76 -5.86 3.14 5.58
C TRP A 76 -6.21 2.69 4.16
N LEU A 77 -6.95 1.60 4.01
CA LEU A 77 -7.39 1.04 2.71
C LEU A 77 -8.36 1.94 1.96
N LEU A 78 -9.17 2.71 2.66
CA LEU A 78 -10.10 3.64 2.03
C LEU A 78 -9.41 4.96 1.63
N ILE A 79 -8.63 5.54 2.54
CA ILE A 79 -8.12 6.91 2.41
C ILE A 79 -6.89 6.95 1.51
N VAL A 80 -5.87 6.12 1.80
CA VAL A 80 -4.56 6.24 1.12
C VAL A 80 -4.64 5.93 -0.37
N PRO A 81 -5.20 4.81 -0.84
CA PRO A 81 -5.29 4.54 -2.27
C PRO A 81 -6.12 5.58 -3.00
N THR A 82 -7.23 6.01 -2.39
CA THR A 82 -8.15 6.97 -3.01
C THR A 82 -7.50 8.34 -3.17
N LEU A 83 -6.91 8.89 -2.11
CA LEU A 83 -6.29 10.21 -2.16
C LEU A 83 -5.00 10.21 -2.99
N SER A 84 -4.16 9.18 -2.88
CA SER A 84 -2.94 9.08 -3.70
C SER A 84 -3.26 8.99 -5.20
N THR A 85 -4.27 8.21 -5.56
CA THR A 85 -4.74 8.10 -6.96
C THR A 85 -5.32 9.41 -7.44
N PHE A 86 -6.16 10.05 -6.64
CA PHE A 86 -6.77 11.34 -6.96
C PHE A 86 -5.71 12.43 -7.15
N PHE A 87 -4.82 12.64 -6.17
CA PHE A 87 -3.77 13.65 -6.27
C PHE A 87 -2.79 13.33 -7.41
N GLY A 88 -2.43 12.06 -7.61
CA GLY A 88 -1.58 11.64 -8.71
C GLY A 88 -2.16 12.02 -10.06
N LEU A 89 -3.46 11.77 -10.30
CA LEU A 89 -4.14 12.12 -11.55
C LEU A 89 -4.24 13.65 -11.75
N VAL A 90 -4.63 14.37 -10.71
CA VAL A 90 -4.74 15.83 -10.76
C VAL A 90 -3.38 16.46 -11.06
N ILE A 91 -2.35 16.05 -10.34
CA ILE A 91 -1.00 16.59 -10.52
C ILE A 91 -0.44 16.22 -11.89
N ALA A 92 -0.64 14.99 -12.38
CA ALA A 92 -0.21 14.59 -13.71
C ALA A 92 -0.83 15.49 -14.79
N ASN A 93 -2.17 15.70 -14.72
CA ASN A 93 -2.87 16.54 -15.68
C ASN A 93 -2.44 18.02 -15.63
N LEU A 94 -2.13 18.55 -14.45
CA LEU A 94 -1.65 19.93 -14.30
C LEU A 94 -0.18 20.04 -14.75
N ALA A 95 0.67 19.13 -14.35
CA ALA A 95 2.11 19.18 -14.66
C ALA A 95 2.40 19.02 -16.16
N ASP A 96 1.58 18.25 -16.90
CA ASP A 96 1.74 18.09 -18.35
C ASP A 96 1.47 19.38 -19.15
N ARG A 97 0.81 20.37 -18.53
CA ARG A 97 0.53 21.68 -19.14
C ARG A 97 1.60 22.75 -18.84
N LEU A 98 2.50 22.47 -17.89
CA LEU A 98 3.52 23.42 -17.47
C LEU A 98 4.79 23.28 -18.29
N TRP A 99 5.41 24.40 -18.67
CA TRP A 99 6.70 24.41 -19.36
C TRP A 99 7.84 23.79 -18.51
N TRP A 100 7.73 23.86 -17.19
CA TRP A 100 8.64 23.25 -16.21
C TRP A 100 8.10 21.93 -15.61
N GLY A 101 7.07 21.37 -16.22
CA GLY A 101 6.36 20.19 -15.74
C GLY A 101 7.25 18.97 -15.48
N THR A 102 8.34 18.79 -16.27
CA THR A 102 9.32 17.74 -16.05
C THR A 102 10.03 17.89 -14.70
N ILE A 103 10.43 19.11 -14.34
CA ILE A 103 11.07 19.41 -13.05
C ILE A 103 10.08 19.18 -11.90
N ALA A 104 8.85 19.69 -12.04
CA ALA A 104 7.79 19.48 -11.05
C ALA A 104 7.56 17.99 -10.79
N LYS A 105 7.44 17.19 -11.85
CA LYS A 105 7.27 15.73 -11.72
C LYS A 105 8.46 15.06 -11.04
N SER A 106 9.69 15.48 -11.35
CA SER A 106 10.88 14.94 -10.71
C SER A 106 10.88 15.20 -9.21
N ILE A 107 10.52 16.41 -8.77
CA ILE A 107 10.44 16.78 -7.36
C ILE A 107 9.34 15.97 -6.64
N ILE A 108 8.15 15.86 -7.25
CA ILE A 108 7.01 15.15 -6.66
C ILE A 108 7.23 13.63 -6.62
N PHE A 109 8.03 13.10 -7.54
CA PHE A 109 8.40 11.68 -7.57
C PHE A 109 9.54 11.32 -6.60
N MET A 110 10.38 12.28 -6.22
CA MET A 110 11.56 12.06 -5.38
C MET A 110 11.28 11.31 -4.06
N PRO A 111 10.17 11.54 -3.34
CA PRO A 111 9.85 10.81 -2.11
C PRO A 111 9.80 9.29 -2.29
N MET A 112 9.45 8.80 -3.47
CA MET A 112 9.39 7.37 -3.76
C MET A 112 10.76 6.67 -3.71
N ALA A 113 11.86 7.41 -3.84
CA ALA A 113 13.21 6.87 -3.70
C ALA A 113 13.63 6.63 -2.24
N ILE A 114 12.83 7.10 -1.27
CA ILE A 114 13.10 6.97 0.16
C ILE A 114 12.40 5.71 0.68
N SER A 115 13.05 4.93 1.57
CA SER A 115 12.38 3.81 2.24
C SER A 115 11.25 4.33 3.13
N PHE A 116 10.21 3.51 3.34
CA PHE A 116 9.08 3.88 4.21
C PHE A 116 9.51 4.19 5.65
N VAL A 117 10.49 3.45 6.18
CA VAL A 117 11.10 3.75 7.49
C VAL A 117 11.80 5.11 7.45
N GLY A 118 12.61 5.36 6.43
CA GLY A 118 13.30 6.66 6.27
C GLY A 118 12.33 7.83 6.14
N ALA A 119 11.25 7.66 5.39
CA ALA A 119 10.19 8.65 5.30
C ALA A 119 9.52 8.87 6.67
N GLY A 120 9.23 7.79 7.42
CA GLY A 120 8.71 7.89 8.77
C GLY A 120 9.62 8.71 9.69
N VAL A 121 10.93 8.49 9.65
CA VAL A 121 11.90 9.26 10.45
C VAL A 121 11.91 10.73 10.05
N ILE A 122 11.91 11.06 8.76
CA ILE A 122 11.85 12.46 8.28
C ILE A 122 10.59 13.14 8.80
N TRP A 123 9.44 12.49 8.66
CA TRP A 123 8.17 13.06 9.09
C TRP A 123 8.03 13.16 10.62
N LYS A 124 8.75 12.33 11.37
CA LYS A 124 8.84 12.48 12.83
C LYS A 124 9.44 13.82 13.22
N PHE A 125 10.43 14.32 12.49
CA PHE A 125 10.95 15.68 12.68
C PHE A 125 9.97 16.76 12.18
N VAL A 126 9.21 16.49 11.13
CA VAL A 126 8.17 17.42 10.63
C VAL A 126 7.06 17.59 11.67
N TYR A 127 6.66 16.50 12.34
CA TYR A 127 5.62 16.46 13.35
C TYR A 127 6.14 16.68 14.80
N ASP A 128 7.42 16.99 14.97
CA ASP A 128 8.00 17.13 16.30
C ASP A 128 7.24 18.16 17.13
N TYR A 129 7.00 17.81 18.39
CA TYR A 129 6.31 18.65 19.35
C TYR A 129 7.16 18.74 20.62
N ARG A 130 7.42 19.96 21.04
CA ARG A 130 8.00 20.28 22.35
C ARG A 130 6.93 20.86 23.24
N GLY A 131 7.10 20.69 24.54
CA GLY A 131 6.14 21.16 25.53
C GLY A 131 5.73 22.64 25.38
N PRO A 132 4.64 23.05 26.03
CA PRO A 132 4.24 24.45 26.04
C PRO A 132 5.34 25.33 26.63
N GLY A 133 5.71 26.40 25.91
CA GLY A 133 6.76 27.34 26.32
C GLY A 133 8.15 27.02 25.78
N ASP A 134 8.37 25.84 25.22
CA ASP A 134 9.63 25.49 24.56
C ASP A 134 9.65 25.97 23.10
N GLU A 135 10.85 26.28 22.59
CA GLU A 135 11.03 26.61 21.18
C GLU A 135 10.68 25.40 20.30
N GLN A 136 9.70 25.56 19.41
CA GLN A 136 9.24 24.50 18.51
C GLN A 136 10.19 24.35 17.33
N ILE A 137 10.84 23.20 17.20
CA ILE A 137 11.74 22.88 16.07
C ILE A 137 11.05 22.05 14.98
N GLY A 138 9.92 21.41 15.31
CA GLY A 138 9.13 20.66 14.32
C GLY A 138 8.59 21.58 13.24
N PHE A 139 8.77 21.20 11.96
CA PHE A 139 8.44 22.06 10.82
C PHE A 139 6.99 22.58 10.86
N LEU A 140 6.01 21.70 11.15
CA LEU A 140 4.61 22.12 11.23
C LEU A 140 4.35 23.00 12.44
N ASN A 141 4.92 22.69 13.61
CA ASN A 141 4.74 23.48 14.80
C ASN A 141 5.42 24.85 14.70
N ALA A 142 6.57 24.93 14.03
CA ALA A 142 7.20 26.23 13.75
C ALA A 142 6.29 27.12 12.88
N ILE A 143 5.64 26.56 11.86
CA ILE A 143 4.69 27.29 11.01
C ILE A 143 3.47 27.76 11.80
N ILE A 144 2.78 26.88 12.53
CA ILE A 144 1.54 27.27 13.22
C ILE A 144 1.79 28.25 14.35
N VAL A 145 2.93 28.14 15.04
CA VAL A 145 3.32 29.12 16.08
C VAL A 145 3.64 30.48 15.45
N SER A 146 4.32 30.51 14.28
CA SER A 146 4.55 31.76 13.56
C SER A 146 3.27 32.46 13.10
N LEU A 147 2.17 31.68 12.94
CA LEU A 147 0.82 32.19 12.61
C LEU A 147 0.00 32.56 13.86
N GLY A 148 0.59 32.43 15.08
CA GLY A 148 -0.06 32.79 16.34
C GLY A 148 -0.94 31.69 16.94
N PHE A 149 -0.82 30.43 16.49
CA PHE A 149 -1.56 29.30 17.04
C PHE A 149 -0.71 28.51 18.03
N GLU A 150 -1.37 27.77 18.90
CA GLU A 150 -0.73 26.87 19.87
C GLU A 150 -0.12 25.64 19.17
N PRO A 151 1.08 25.20 19.57
CA PRO A 151 1.71 24.00 19.03
C PRO A 151 0.90 22.74 19.35
N GLN A 152 0.89 21.78 18.45
CA GLN A 152 0.10 20.56 18.55
C GLN A 152 0.97 19.31 18.57
N ALA A 153 0.60 18.33 19.38
CA ALA A 153 1.25 17.02 19.45
C ALA A 153 0.66 16.05 18.40
N TRP A 154 0.84 16.36 17.12
CA TRP A 154 0.19 15.75 15.95
C TRP A 154 0.03 14.24 15.99
N ILE A 155 1.10 13.53 16.38
CA ILE A 155 1.17 12.06 16.32
C ILE A 155 0.61 11.38 17.59
N THR A 156 0.23 12.16 18.61
CA THR A 156 -0.34 11.60 19.86
C THR A 156 -1.85 11.83 19.98
N ILE A 157 -2.44 12.67 19.14
CA ILE A 157 -3.87 12.98 19.16
C ILE A 157 -4.64 11.83 18.50
N PRO A 158 -5.45 11.04 19.25
CA PRO A 158 -6.18 9.91 18.69
C PRO A 158 -7.03 10.31 17.48
N ILE A 159 -7.19 9.39 16.51
CA ILE A 159 -7.87 9.56 15.23
C ILE A 159 -7.05 10.43 14.25
N TRP A 160 -6.68 11.67 14.64
CA TRP A 160 -5.90 12.57 13.81
C TRP A 160 -4.51 12.04 13.51
N ASN A 161 -3.86 11.37 14.48
CA ASN A 161 -2.55 10.76 14.31
C ASN A 161 -2.52 9.75 13.14
N ASN A 162 -3.57 8.94 12.98
CA ASN A 162 -3.68 8.04 11.83
C ASN A 162 -3.72 8.81 10.50
N LEU A 163 -4.43 9.95 10.44
CA LEU A 163 -4.48 10.80 9.23
C LEU A 163 -3.11 11.40 8.93
N PHE A 164 -2.36 11.83 9.93
CA PHE A 164 -0.99 12.33 9.75
C PHE A 164 -0.03 11.23 9.27
N LEU A 165 -0.18 10.01 9.77
CA LEU A 165 0.59 8.85 9.27
C LEU A 165 0.21 8.51 7.82
N MET A 166 -1.08 8.50 7.50
CA MET A 166 -1.58 8.30 6.13
C MET A 166 -1.06 9.37 5.17
N ALA A 167 -0.91 10.62 5.61
CA ALA A 167 -0.36 11.70 4.81
C ALA A 167 1.07 11.40 4.32
N ILE A 168 1.88 10.73 5.12
CA ILE A 168 3.23 10.28 4.72
C ILE A 168 3.14 9.31 3.54
N MET A 169 2.26 8.32 3.64
CA MET A 169 2.08 7.32 2.58
C MET A 169 1.46 7.95 1.33
N ILE A 170 0.49 8.85 1.47
CA ILE A 170 -0.12 9.60 0.36
C ILE A 170 0.95 10.42 -0.36
N TRP A 171 1.82 11.12 0.37
CA TRP A 171 2.92 11.90 -0.19
C TRP A 171 3.84 11.04 -1.06
N ILE A 172 4.21 9.83 -0.59
CA ILE A 172 5.07 8.91 -1.35
C ILE A 172 4.32 8.36 -2.57
N GLN A 173 3.10 7.85 -2.39
CA GLN A 173 2.37 7.12 -3.43
C GLN A 173 1.79 8.05 -4.50
N THR A 174 1.56 9.31 -4.19
CA THR A 174 1.14 10.33 -5.16
C THR A 174 2.15 10.48 -6.29
N GLY A 175 3.45 10.41 -5.98
CA GLY A 175 4.51 10.46 -6.99
C GLY A 175 4.45 9.30 -7.98
N LEU A 176 4.27 8.07 -7.50
CA LEU A 176 4.07 6.88 -8.35
C LEU A 176 2.84 7.03 -9.24
N ALA A 177 1.70 7.35 -8.64
CA ALA A 177 0.44 7.53 -9.34
C ALA A 177 0.57 8.60 -10.44
N MET A 178 1.17 9.73 -10.13
CA MET A 178 1.41 10.83 -11.07
C MET A 178 2.23 10.38 -12.30
N VAL A 179 3.31 9.62 -12.11
CA VAL A 179 4.15 9.16 -13.22
C VAL A 179 3.40 8.23 -14.14
N ILE A 180 2.64 7.26 -13.59
CA ILE A 180 1.84 6.33 -14.37
C ILE A 180 0.73 7.08 -15.13
N PHE A 181 0.04 8.03 -14.48
CA PHE A 181 -0.98 8.85 -15.14
C PHE A 181 -0.39 9.76 -16.21
N SER A 182 0.79 10.35 -16.00
CA SER A 182 1.44 11.15 -17.05
C SER A 182 1.76 10.33 -18.31
N ALA A 183 2.10 9.05 -18.15
CA ALA A 183 2.28 8.16 -19.30
C ALA A 183 0.95 7.86 -19.98
N ALA A 184 -0.11 7.56 -19.22
CA ALA A 184 -1.43 7.23 -19.74
C ALA A 184 -2.13 8.44 -20.39
N LEU A 185 -1.96 9.64 -19.88
CA LEU A 185 -2.49 10.89 -20.45
C LEU A 185 -1.99 11.14 -21.88
N ARG A 186 -0.75 10.76 -22.18
CA ARG A 186 -0.17 10.90 -23.53
C ARG A 186 -0.83 9.97 -24.56
N GLY A 187 -1.55 8.95 -24.11
CA GLY A 187 -2.31 8.05 -24.98
C GLY A 187 -3.67 8.62 -25.41
N ILE A 188 -4.12 9.75 -24.83
CA ILE A 188 -5.38 10.39 -25.22
C ILE A 188 -5.16 11.14 -26.54
N PRO A 189 -5.97 10.88 -27.61
CA PRO A 189 -5.88 11.61 -28.87
C PRO A 189 -6.09 13.11 -28.67
N LYS A 190 -5.17 13.94 -29.17
CA LYS A 190 -5.26 15.40 -29.03
C LYS A 190 -6.51 15.97 -29.69
N GLU A 191 -6.90 15.38 -30.81
CA GLU A 191 -8.09 15.75 -31.58
C GLU A 191 -9.37 15.67 -30.73
N MET A 192 -9.44 14.68 -29.84
CA MET A 192 -10.59 14.54 -28.92
C MET A 192 -10.66 15.71 -27.92
N LEU A 193 -9.52 16.14 -27.40
CA LEU A 193 -9.45 17.25 -26.43
C LEU A 193 -9.70 18.61 -27.14
N GLU A 194 -9.21 18.77 -28.37
CA GLU A 194 -9.41 19.96 -29.18
C GLU A 194 -10.87 20.11 -29.62
N ALA A 195 -11.49 19.04 -30.09
CA ALA A 195 -12.90 19.02 -30.44
C ALA A 195 -13.79 19.44 -29.26
N ALA A 196 -13.53 18.91 -28.06
CA ALA A 196 -14.27 19.28 -26.86
C ALA A 196 -14.11 20.77 -26.49
N ARG A 197 -12.93 21.37 -26.74
CA ARG A 197 -12.72 22.81 -26.54
C ARG A 197 -13.48 23.65 -27.58
N ILE A 198 -13.53 23.20 -28.83
CA ILE A 198 -14.32 23.86 -29.89
C ILE A 198 -15.81 23.81 -29.54
N ASP A 199 -16.30 22.70 -28.96
CA ASP A 199 -17.68 22.55 -28.46
C ASP A 199 -17.96 23.37 -27.18
N GLY A 200 -16.99 24.16 -26.70
CA GLY A 200 -17.16 25.07 -25.55
C GLY A 200 -17.03 24.39 -24.19
N ALA A 201 -16.48 23.15 -24.11
CA ALA A 201 -16.22 22.51 -22.83
C ALA A 201 -15.07 23.21 -22.11
N ASN A 202 -15.29 23.58 -20.83
CA ASN A 202 -14.24 24.07 -19.99
C ASN A 202 -13.31 22.94 -19.52
N GLU A 203 -12.12 23.28 -19.00
CA GLU A 203 -11.09 22.29 -18.61
C GLU A 203 -11.56 21.32 -17.51
N LEU A 204 -12.44 21.74 -16.60
CA LEU A 204 -13.02 20.86 -15.59
C LEU A 204 -13.95 19.83 -16.23
N LYS A 205 -14.75 20.22 -17.22
CA LYS A 205 -15.64 19.32 -17.97
C LYS A 205 -14.83 18.35 -18.81
N ILE A 206 -13.76 18.80 -19.47
CA ILE A 206 -12.82 17.93 -20.19
C ILE A 206 -12.20 16.91 -19.22
N PHE A 207 -11.73 17.36 -18.06
CA PHE A 207 -11.15 16.48 -17.05
C PHE A 207 -12.15 15.41 -16.59
N THR A 208 -13.35 15.81 -16.16
CA THR A 208 -14.32 14.87 -15.56
C THR A 208 -15.04 14.01 -16.59
N SER A 209 -15.31 14.51 -17.80
CA SER A 209 -16.15 13.83 -18.80
C SER A 209 -15.35 13.13 -19.90
N ILE A 210 -14.06 13.44 -20.07
CA ILE A 210 -13.21 12.82 -21.08
C ILE A 210 -12.01 12.12 -20.43
N ILE A 211 -11.16 12.85 -19.69
CA ILE A 211 -9.90 12.31 -19.15
C ILE A 211 -10.17 11.21 -18.14
N VAL A 212 -10.99 11.46 -17.12
CA VAL A 212 -11.29 10.48 -16.06
C VAL A 212 -11.93 9.20 -16.63
N PRO A 213 -12.97 9.25 -17.48
CA PRO A 213 -13.53 8.05 -18.10
C PRO A 213 -12.54 7.30 -19.00
N TYR A 214 -11.72 8.02 -19.78
CA TYR A 214 -10.71 7.40 -20.64
C TYR A 214 -9.64 6.65 -19.81
N LEU A 215 -9.24 7.19 -18.67
CA LEU A 215 -8.24 6.62 -17.79
C LEU A 215 -8.81 5.67 -16.73
N LYS A 216 -10.10 5.30 -16.81
CA LYS A 216 -10.76 4.46 -15.80
C LYS A 216 -9.98 3.18 -15.47
N GLN A 217 -9.45 2.49 -16.45
CA GLN A 217 -8.65 1.28 -16.23
C GLN A 217 -7.35 1.59 -15.51
N THR A 218 -6.63 2.61 -15.93
CA THR A 218 -5.39 3.05 -15.28
C THR A 218 -5.63 3.47 -13.82
N ILE A 219 -6.74 4.19 -13.56
CA ILE A 219 -7.17 4.57 -12.20
C ILE A 219 -7.34 3.31 -11.33
N LEU A 220 -8.05 2.31 -11.84
CA LEU A 220 -8.29 1.07 -11.10
C LEU A 220 -7.00 0.28 -10.84
N VAL A 221 -6.09 0.23 -11.81
CA VAL A 221 -4.78 -0.44 -11.65
C VAL A 221 -3.95 0.24 -10.57
N ILE A 222 -3.80 1.57 -10.63
CA ILE A 222 -3.04 2.33 -9.63
C ILE A 222 -3.67 2.18 -8.25
N TRP A 223 -4.98 2.36 -8.14
CA TRP A 223 -5.70 2.19 -6.89
C TRP A 223 -5.46 0.81 -6.27
N THR A 224 -5.46 -0.23 -7.10
CA THR A 224 -5.21 -1.60 -6.64
C THR A 224 -3.77 -1.82 -6.20
N ILE A 225 -2.78 -1.30 -6.93
CA ILE A 225 -1.36 -1.41 -6.55
C ILE A 225 -1.15 -0.79 -5.17
N ILE A 226 -1.67 0.43 -4.95
CA ILE A 226 -1.55 1.12 -3.68
C ILE A 226 -2.31 0.37 -2.58
N THR A 227 -3.50 -0.18 -2.88
CA THR A 227 -4.28 -0.98 -1.93
C THR A 227 -3.51 -2.20 -1.43
N ILE A 228 -2.82 -2.93 -2.31
CA ILE A 228 -2.00 -4.10 -1.94
C ILE A 228 -0.83 -3.67 -1.02
N LEU A 229 -0.21 -2.52 -1.30
CA LEU A 229 0.85 -1.98 -0.44
C LEU A 229 0.33 -1.61 0.95
N VAL A 230 -0.84 -0.97 1.00
CA VAL A 230 -1.45 -0.49 2.25
C VAL A 230 -1.98 -1.63 3.12
N LEU A 231 -2.44 -2.75 2.54
CA LEU A 231 -2.88 -3.93 3.31
C LEU A 231 -1.84 -4.44 4.29
N LYS A 232 -0.58 -4.35 3.92
CA LYS A 232 0.56 -4.77 4.74
C LYS A 232 1.36 -3.60 5.30
N ILE A 233 0.70 -2.45 5.49
CA ILE A 233 1.37 -1.27 6.04
C ILE A 233 1.92 -1.57 7.44
N PHE A 234 3.19 -1.33 7.64
CA PHE A 234 3.91 -1.63 8.87
C PHE A 234 4.99 -0.57 9.14
N ASP A 235 5.87 -0.33 8.17
CA ASP A 235 7.12 0.40 8.33
C ASP A 235 6.94 1.84 8.86
N ILE A 236 5.97 2.59 8.31
CA ILE A 236 5.68 3.97 8.71
C ILE A 236 5.18 4.00 10.15
N ILE A 237 4.26 3.09 10.51
CA ILE A 237 3.70 3.03 11.85
C ILE A 237 4.78 2.64 12.85
N LEU A 238 5.59 1.62 12.53
CA LEU A 238 6.71 1.20 13.35
C LEU A 238 7.70 2.36 13.59
N ALA A 239 8.06 3.09 12.54
CA ALA A 239 9.07 4.15 12.62
C ALA A 239 8.58 5.39 13.37
N VAL A 240 7.31 5.76 13.23
CA VAL A 240 6.78 7.03 13.80
C VAL A 240 6.19 6.83 15.17
N THR A 241 5.25 5.92 15.36
CA THR A 241 4.47 5.74 16.59
C THR A 241 4.72 4.41 17.27
N ASN A 242 5.27 3.44 16.55
CA ASN A 242 5.40 2.05 17.00
C ASN A 242 4.06 1.43 17.44
N GLY A 243 2.94 1.84 16.81
CA GLY A 243 1.58 1.40 17.15
C GLY A 243 1.00 2.07 18.40
N GLN A 244 1.73 2.99 19.07
CA GLN A 244 1.24 3.71 20.24
C GLN A 244 0.12 4.69 19.86
N TRP A 245 -0.58 5.21 20.89
CA TRP A 245 -1.67 6.20 20.75
C TRP A 245 -2.78 5.76 19.78
N GLN A 246 -3.11 4.47 19.80
CA GLN A 246 -4.19 3.89 18.98
C GLN A 246 -3.90 3.91 17.46
N THR A 247 -2.63 3.87 17.07
CA THR A 247 -2.22 3.80 15.67
C THR A 247 -1.86 2.39 15.19
N GLU A 248 -2.03 1.38 16.05
CA GLU A 248 -1.76 -0.01 15.72
C GLU A 248 -2.53 -0.47 14.47
N VAL A 249 -1.85 -1.25 13.64
CA VAL A 249 -2.40 -1.98 12.50
C VAL A 249 -2.11 -3.46 12.67
N VAL A 250 -2.82 -4.32 11.93
CA VAL A 250 -2.70 -5.77 12.10
C VAL A 250 -1.26 -6.26 11.89
N ALA A 251 -0.51 -5.68 10.96
CA ALA A 251 0.88 -6.04 10.71
C ALA A 251 1.80 -5.66 11.89
N ASN A 252 1.53 -4.55 12.57
CA ASN A 252 2.25 -4.14 13.77
C ASN A 252 1.97 -5.09 14.93
N LEU A 253 0.70 -5.42 15.17
CA LEU A 253 0.31 -6.41 16.18
C LEU A 253 0.92 -7.78 15.92
N MET A 254 0.92 -8.23 14.66
CA MET A 254 1.62 -9.47 14.27
C MET A 254 3.08 -9.44 14.70
N PHE A 255 3.79 -8.36 14.38
CA PHE A 255 5.20 -8.21 14.70
C PHE A 255 5.45 -8.19 16.22
N ASP A 256 4.64 -7.44 16.96
CA ASP A 256 4.78 -7.32 18.42
C ASP A 256 4.52 -8.65 19.11
N TRP A 257 3.49 -9.40 18.71
CA TRP A 257 3.19 -10.70 19.29
C TRP A 257 4.20 -11.78 18.90
N MET A 258 4.72 -11.80 17.65
CA MET A 258 5.69 -12.80 17.23
C MET A 258 7.10 -12.56 17.78
N PHE A 259 7.54 -11.29 17.85
CA PHE A 259 8.96 -10.97 18.04
C PHE A 259 9.25 -10.14 19.28
N ARG A 260 8.25 -9.50 19.89
CA ARG A 260 8.38 -8.71 21.11
C ARG A 260 7.66 -9.38 22.29
N GLY A 261 7.83 -8.86 23.49
CA GLY A 261 7.08 -9.32 24.67
C GLY A 261 7.26 -10.81 25.03
N GLY A 262 8.37 -11.42 24.62
CA GLY A 262 8.63 -12.83 24.88
C GLY A 262 8.09 -13.79 23.84
N GLY A 263 7.63 -13.28 22.68
CA GLY A 263 7.21 -14.02 21.50
C GLY A 263 6.05 -15.00 21.73
N ASP A 264 4.90 -14.76 21.11
CA ASP A 264 3.78 -15.71 21.06
C ASP A 264 3.51 -16.06 19.61
N SER A 265 4.11 -17.17 19.17
CA SER A 265 4.01 -17.61 17.77
C SER A 265 2.57 -17.97 17.39
N GLY A 266 1.79 -18.52 18.33
CA GLY A 266 0.39 -18.88 18.06
C GLY A 266 -0.48 -17.66 17.76
N ARG A 267 -0.49 -16.68 18.65
CA ARG A 267 -1.27 -15.44 18.49
C ARG A 267 -0.76 -14.57 17.33
N GLY A 268 0.56 -14.39 17.23
CA GLY A 268 1.15 -13.65 16.11
C GLY A 268 0.81 -14.25 14.76
N SER A 269 0.74 -15.59 14.65
CA SER A 269 0.34 -16.27 13.43
C SER A 269 -1.12 -16.03 13.04
N VAL A 270 -2.02 -15.83 14.00
CA VAL A 270 -3.43 -15.45 13.69
C VAL A 270 -3.47 -14.12 12.96
N PHE A 271 -2.72 -13.12 13.40
CA PHE A 271 -2.68 -11.82 12.71
C PHE A 271 -2.09 -11.92 11.30
N ALA A 272 -1.04 -12.74 11.13
CA ALA A 272 -0.49 -13.02 9.79
C ALA A 272 -1.54 -13.63 8.85
N ILE A 273 -2.32 -14.59 9.34
CA ILE A 273 -3.40 -15.24 8.57
C ILE A 273 -4.51 -14.22 8.21
N VAL A 274 -4.87 -13.33 9.14
CA VAL A 274 -5.85 -12.27 8.85
C VAL A 274 -5.38 -11.38 7.70
N ILE A 275 -4.11 -10.97 7.70
CA ILE A 275 -3.54 -10.20 6.58
C ILE A 275 -3.56 -11.01 5.28
N MET A 276 -3.17 -12.29 5.32
CA MET A 276 -3.19 -13.17 4.15
C MET A 276 -4.60 -13.30 3.56
N ILE A 277 -5.60 -13.55 4.41
CA ILE A 277 -7.01 -13.64 3.98
C ILE A 277 -7.50 -12.32 3.40
N ALA A 278 -7.12 -11.19 3.97
CA ALA A 278 -7.51 -9.87 3.47
C ALA A 278 -6.95 -9.54 2.07
N VAL A 279 -5.82 -10.14 1.68
CA VAL A 279 -5.23 -9.96 0.34
C VAL A 279 -5.97 -10.77 -0.73
N ILE A 280 -6.53 -11.93 -0.39
CA ILE A 280 -7.16 -12.87 -1.34
C ILE A 280 -8.26 -12.23 -2.19
N PRO A 281 -9.25 -11.50 -1.65
CA PRO A 281 -10.29 -10.86 -2.46
C PRO A 281 -9.74 -9.90 -3.50
N ILE A 282 -8.71 -9.14 -3.14
CA ILE A 282 -8.07 -8.17 -4.04
C ILE A 282 -7.34 -8.89 -5.17
N MET A 283 -6.63 -9.97 -4.86
CA MET A 283 -6.00 -10.82 -5.88
C MET A 283 -7.02 -11.42 -6.85
N ILE A 284 -8.13 -11.96 -6.32
CA ILE A 284 -9.19 -12.54 -7.14
C ILE A 284 -9.79 -11.49 -8.08
N LEU A 285 -10.09 -10.29 -7.56
CA LEU A 285 -10.61 -9.18 -8.38
C LEU A 285 -9.63 -8.77 -9.49
N ASN A 286 -8.32 -8.76 -9.21
CA ASN A 286 -7.31 -8.45 -10.22
C ASN A 286 -7.22 -9.50 -11.31
N ILE A 287 -7.22 -10.79 -10.93
CA ILE A 287 -7.18 -11.90 -11.88
C ILE A 287 -8.43 -11.89 -12.78
N TYR A 288 -9.60 -11.61 -12.17
CA TYR A 288 -10.86 -11.56 -12.92
C TYR A 288 -10.83 -10.43 -13.97
N ARG A 289 -10.40 -9.23 -13.58
CA ARG A 289 -10.27 -8.08 -14.48
C ARG A 289 -9.27 -8.33 -15.60
N TYR A 290 -8.08 -8.87 -15.28
CA TYR A 290 -7.08 -9.20 -16.29
C TYR A 290 -7.60 -10.19 -17.34
N ARG A 291 -8.43 -11.15 -16.94
CA ARG A 291 -9.05 -12.10 -17.87
C ARG A 291 -10.12 -11.46 -18.76
N GLU A 292 -10.84 -10.46 -18.26
CA GLU A 292 -11.80 -9.72 -19.09
C GLU A 292 -11.11 -8.88 -20.17
N GLU A 293 -9.99 -8.24 -19.82
CA GLU A 293 -9.19 -7.45 -20.79
C GLU A 293 -8.60 -8.28 -21.93
N GLN A 294 -8.30 -9.55 -21.72
CA GLN A 294 -7.80 -10.44 -22.78
C GLN A 294 -8.90 -10.95 -23.72
N LYS A 295 -10.16 -10.70 -23.43
CA LYS A 295 -11.29 -11.12 -24.26
C LYS A 295 -11.78 -10.05 -25.24
N VAL A 296 -11.26 -8.84 -25.13
CA VAL A 296 -11.53 -7.69 -26.03
C VAL A 296 -10.34 -7.51 -26.97
#